data_f981b38de9dbfb3e2e30cbfa414db8e2
#
_entry.id   f981b38de9dbfb3e2e30cbfa414db8e2
#
_cell.length_a   1.000
_cell.length_b   1.000
_cell.length_c   1.000
_cell.angle_alpha   90.00
_cell.angle_beta   90.00
_cell.angle_gamma   90.00
#
_symmetry.space_group_name_H-M   'P 1'
#
loop_
_entity.id
_entity.type
_entity.pdbx_description
1 polymer ?
#
loop_
_entity_poly.entity_id
_entity_poly.type
_entity_poly.pdbx_seq_one_letter_code
_entity_poly.pdbx_strand_id
1 'polypeptide(L)'
;VKDTMTAILVALQPKGFAAMTVAGIAATHPDAELTDILIPAAAEAIGTLVETECAAGIDRALGLFGNTDIVVANPNQIEPWATYLQAAEPAMAAGAGPLLLIHSIDDRTVPAFMSAVVEMRTCSRGEPTVRWVLGSGGHNGIIGLTFDLDRQWTLDRFAGVPAPSNCASGG
;
A
#
# COMPACT_ATOMS: atom_id res chain seq x y z
N VAL A 1 12.26 -12.50 3.43
CA VAL A 1 11.99 -11.06 3.20
C VAL A 1 10.55 -10.83 2.72
N LYS A 2 9.90 -11.80 2.04
CA LYS A 2 8.53 -11.66 1.50
C LYS A 2 7.46 -11.52 2.58
N ASP A 3 7.57 -12.29 3.66
CA ASP A 3 6.52 -12.34 4.70
C ASP A 3 6.52 -11.13 5.67
N THR A 4 7.62 -10.37 5.69
CA THR A 4 7.79 -9.30 6.67
C THR A 4 7.05 -8.03 6.26
N MET A 5 6.95 -7.74 4.97
CA MET A 5 6.40 -6.47 4.47
C MET A 5 4.88 -6.42 4.63
N THR A 6 4.19 -7.45 4.18
CA THR A 6 2.72 -7.51 4.30
C THR A 6 2.29 -7.61 5.76
N ALA A 7 3.01 -8.39 6.58
CA ALA A 7 2.76 -8.48 8.02
C ALA A 7 2.97 -7.14 8.75
N ILE A 8 4.00 -6.36 8.36
CA ILE A 8 4.26 -5.03 8.89
C ILE A 8 3.17 -4.06 8.45
N LEU A 9 2.74 -4.11 7.18
CA LEU A 9 1.65 -3.27 6.68
C LEU A 9 0.35 -3.54 7.42
N VAL A 10 -0.05 -4.79 7.59
CA VAL A 10 -1.27 -5.16 8.32
C VAL A 10 -1.17 -4.79 9.81
N ALA A 11 0.00 -4.91 10.42
CA ALA A 11 0.21 -4.59 11.85
C ALA A 11 0.29 -3.08 12.14
N LEU A 12 0.77 -2.28 11.18
CA LEU A 12 0.98 -0.83 11.34
C LEU A 12 -0.15 0.02 10.75
N GLN A 13 -0.99 -0.55 9.90
CA GLN A 13 -2.09 0.18 9.25
C GLN A 13 -3.28 0.34 10.20
N PRO A 14 -4.00 1.46 10.13
CA PRO A 14 -5.36 1.55 10.65
C PRO A 14 -6.20 0.37 10.12
N LYS A 15 -7.02 -0.24 10.98
CA LYS A 15 -7.86 -1.41 10.64
C LYS A 15 -8.74 -1.17 9.41
N GLY A 16 -9.13 0.09 9.17
CA GLY A 16 -9.93 0.49 8.02
C GLY A 16 -9.25 0.18 6.69
N PHE A 17 -7.97 0.49 6.54
CA PHE A 17 -7.23 0.16 5.31
C PHE A 17 -7.04 -1.34 5.12
N ALA A 18 -6.74 -2.07 6.19
CA ALA A 18 -6.64 -3.53 6.13
C ALA A 18 -7.98 -4.16 5.71
N ALA A 19 -9.09 -3.71 6.29
CA ALA A 19 -10.43 -4.16 5.94
C ALA A 19 -10.77 -3.88 4.47
N MET A 20 -10.48 -2.68 3.97
CA MET A 20 -10.67 -2.32 2.56
C MET A 20 -9.82 -3.20 1.62
N THR A 21 -8.59 -3.52 2.01
CA THR A 21 -7.71 -4.39 1.22
C THR A 21 -8.28 -5.80 1.10
N VAL A 22 -8.64 -6.42 2.23
CA VAL A 22 -9.18 -7.79 2.18
C VAL A 22 -10.56 -7.84 1.52
N ALA A 23 -11.41 -6.84 1.71
CA ALA A 23 -12.68 -6.74 1.01
C ALA A 23 -12.51 -6.58 -0.50
N GLY A 24 -11.53 -5.77 -0.94
CA GLY A 24 -11.20 -5.60 -2.35
C GLY A 24 -10.70 -6.90 -3.01
N ILE A 25 -9.88 -7.67 -2.31
CA ILE A 25 -9.44 -8.99 -2.77
C ILE A 25 -10.65 -9.94 -2.88
N ALA A 26 -11.47 -10.06 -1.83
CA ALA A 26 -12.64 -10.92 -1.84
C ALA A 26 -13.65 -10.56 -2.94
N ALA A 27 -13.82 -9.26 -3.23
CA ALA A 27 -14.72 -8.80 -4.29
C ALA A 27 -14.24 -9.16 -5.70
N THR A 28 -12.93 -9.31 -5.90
CA THR A 28 -12.33 -9.61 -7.22
C THR A 28 -11.93 -11.08 -7.38
N HIS A 29 -11.86 -11.83 -6.28
CA HIS A 29 -11.43 -13.22 -6.22
C HIS A 29 -12.44 -14.05 -5.40
N PRO A 30 -13.45 -14.66 -6.07
CA PRO A 30 -14.54 -15.37 -5.37
C PRO A 30 -14.10 -16.59 -4.54
N ASP A 31 -12.90 -17.08 -4.75
CA ASP A 31 -12.27 -18.17 -4.00
C ASP A 31 -11.52 -17.69 -2.73
N ALA A 32 -11.49 -16.37 -2.47
CA ALA A 32 -10.95 -15.77 -1.25
C ALA A 32 -12.10 -15.26 -0.37
N GLU A 33 -12.66 -16.13 0.46
CA GLU A 33 -13.75 -15.74 1.35
C GLU A 33 -13.23 -15.02 2.59
N LEU A 34 -13.88 -13.91 2.99
CA LEU A 34 -13.49 -13.17 4.21
C LEU A 34 -13.52 -14.06 5.46
N THR A 35 -14.38 -15.05 5.49
CA THR A 35 -14.50 -16.02 6.60
C THR A 35 -13.33 -16.97 6.75
N ASP A 36 -12.46 -17.09 5.74
CA ASP A 36 -11.21 -17.85 5.85
C ASP A 36 -10.22 -17.19 6.81
N ILE A 37 -10.29 -15.87 6.93
CA ILE A 37 -9.32 -15.05 7.69
C ILE A 37 -9.95 -14.29 8.85
N LEU A 38 -11.27 -14.15 8.88
CA LEU A 38 -12.01 -13.37 9.87
C LEU A 38 -13.12 -14.21 10.52
N ILE A 39 -13.48 -13.88 11.76
CA ILE A 39 -14.72 -14.42 12.35
C ILE A 39 -15.93 -13.95 11.52
N PRO A 40 -17.04 -14.76 11.47
CA PRO A 40 -18.19 -14.44 10.63
C PRO A 40 -18.77 -13.04 10.88
N ALA A 41 -18.87 -12.62 12.13
CA ALA A 41 -19.40 -11.29 12.48
C ALA A 41 -18.52 -10.14 11.95
N ALA A 42 -17.20 -10.30 11.93
CA ALA A 42 -16.29 -9.29 11.35
C ALA A 42 -16.34 -9.30 9.83
N ALA A 43 -16.44 -10.46 9.20
CA ALA A 43 -16.58 -10.60 7.75
C ALA A 43 -17.86 -9.91 7.24
N GLU A 44 -18.99 -10.13 7.91
CA GLU A 44 -20.28 -9.48 7.61
C GLU A 44 -20.20 -7.95 7.81
N ALA A 45 -19.64 -7.51 8.94
CA ALA A 45 -19.47 -6.09 9.24
C ALA A 45 -18.59 -5.39 8.19
N ILE A 46 -17.46 -5.98 7.79
CA ILE A 46 -16.57 -5.43 6.78
C ILE A 46 -17.27 -5.34 5.43
N GLY A 47 -17.99 -6.39 5.00
CA GLY A 47 -18.75 -6.37 3.76
C GLY A 47 -19.73 -5.21 3.66
N THR A 48 -20.40 -4.85 4.78
CA THR A 48 -21.32 -3.70 4.82
C THR A 48 -20.58 -2.37 4.94
N LEU A 49 -19.57 -2.30 5.79
CA LEU A 49 -18.86 -1.05 6.09
C LEU A 49 -18.09 -0.49 4.88
N VAL A 50 -17.49 -1.35 4.06
CA VAL A 50 -16.72 -0.88 2.88
C VAL A 50 -17.60 -0.25 1.80
N GLU A 51 -18.90 -0.49 1.82
CA GLU A 51 -19.87 0.13 0.90
C GLU A 51 -20.37 1.49 1.40
N THR A 52 -20.31 1.74 2.70
CA THR A 52 -20.99 2.89 3.33
C THR A 52 -20.06 3.84 4.05
N GLU A 53 -18.86 3.41 4.41
CA GLU A 53 -17.95 4.17 5.26
C GLU A 53 -16.58 4.39 4.59
N CYS A 54 -15.93 5.49 4.94
CA CYS A 54 -14.51 5.71 4.66
C CYS A 54 -13.63 4.96 5.67
N ALA A 55 -12.33 4.81 5.39
CA ALA A 55 -11.37 4.10 6.24
C ALA A 55 -11.48 4.45 7.74
N ALA A 56 -11.65 5.74 8.08
CA ALA A 56 -11.81 6.19 9.47
C ALA A 56 -13.13 5.74 10.13
N GLY A 57 -14.20 5.59 9.35
CA GLY A 57 -15.48 5.03 9.82
C GLY A 57 -15.37 3.54 10.09
N ILE A 58 -14.74 2.81 9.17
CA ILE A 58 -14.44 1.39 9.32
C ILE A 58 -13.56 1.15 10.56
N ASP A 59 -12.52 1.97 10.75
CA ASP A 59 -11.63 1.90 11.92
C ASP A 59 -12.39 2.00 13.24
N ARG A 60 -13.32 2.97 13.34
CA ARG A 60 -14.16 3.14 14.52
C ARG A 60 -15.04 1.93 14.77
N ALA A 61 -15.72 1.44 13.73
CA ALA A 61 -16.62 0.29 13.85
C ALA A 61 -15.88 -0.98 14.24
N LEU A 62 -14.73 -1.25 13.61
CA LEU A 62 -13.89 -2.40 13.93
C LEU A 62 -13.18 -2.28 15.29
N GLY A 63 -13.01 -1.06 15.81
CA GLY A 63 -12.52 -0.82 17.16
C GLY A 63 -13.34 -1.50 18.25
N LEU A 64 -14.64 -1.72 18.01
CA LEU A 64 -15.54 -2.39 18.93
C LEU A 64 -15.25 -3.90 19.12
N PHE A 65 -14.56 -4.52 18.16
CA PHE A 65 -14.20 -5.95 18.21
C PHE A 65 -12.90 -6.25 19.02
N GLY A 66 -12.19 -5.24 19.50
CA GLY A 66 -10.86 -5.45 20.11
C GLY A 66 -9.75 -5.68 19.07
N ASN A 67 -8.53 -5.97 19.53
CA ASN A 67 -7.38 -6.04 18.62
C ASN A 67 -7.06 -7.45 18.09
N THR A 68 -7.52 -8.50 18.76
CA THR A 68 -7.12 -9.88 18.47
C THR A 68 -8.26 -10.80 18.07
N ASP A 69 -9.49 -10.39 18.30
CA ASP A 69 -10.64 -11.31 18.26
C ASP A 69 -11.32 -11.44 16.90
N ILE A 70 -10.89 -10.67 15.90
CA ILE A 70 -11.53 -10.70 14.57
C ILE A 70 -10.77 -11.56 13.54
N VAL A 71 -9.48 -11.83 13.74
CA VAL A 71 -8.64 -12.57 12.79
C VAL A 71 -8.54 -14.03 13.25
N VAL A 72 -8.99 -14.97 12.42
CA VAL A 72 -8.94 -16.42 12.72
C VAL A 72 -7.72 -17.09 12.07
N ALA A 73 -7.18 -16.52 10.99
CA ALA A 73 -5.98 -17.02 10.32
C ALA A 73 -5.16 -15.88 9.74
N ASN A 74 -3.83 -16.06 9.67
CA ASN A 74 -2.95 -15.09 9.00
C ASN A 74 -3.10 -15.23 7.48
N PRO A 75 -3.63 -14.22 6.77
CA PRO A 75 -3.87 -14.32 5.34
C PRO A 75 -2.58 -14.50 4.51
N ASN A 76 -1.41 -14.15 5.06
CA ASN A 76 -0.14 -14.38 4.37
C ASN A 76 0.34 -15.84 4.42
N GLN A 77 -0.35 -16.71 5.17
CA GLN A 77 0.04 -18.10 5.41
C GLN A 77 -0.97 -19.11 4.87
N ILE A 78 -2.09 -18.63 4.31
CA ILE A 78 -3.12 -19.49 3.73
C ILE A 78 -3.40 -19.11 2.29
N GLU A 79 -3.59 -20.11 1.44
CA GLU A 79 -4.04 -19.89 0.07
C GLU A 79 -5.58 -19.84 0.01
N PRO A 80 -6.15 -19.05 -0.92
CA PRO A 80 -5.48 -18.28 -1.98
C PRO A 80 -5.03 -16.88 -1.54
N TRP A 81 -5.29 -16.47 -0.31
CA TRP A 81 -5.02 -15.14 0.25
C TRP A 81 -3.55 -14.72 0.11
N ALA A 82 -2.61 -15.63 0.42
CA ALA A 82 -1.17 -15.35 0.32
C ALA A 82 -0.75 -14.96 -1.10
N THR A 83 -1.29 -15.67 -2.09
CA THR A 83 -1.04 -15.36 -3.51
C THR A 83 -1.61 -14.00 -3.91
N TYR A 84 -2.85 -13.68 -3.54
CA TYR A 84 -3.48 -12.41 -3.92
C TYR A 84 -2.87 -11.20 -3.21
N LEU A 85 -2.55 -11.32 -1.93
CA LEU A 85 -1.85 -10.27 -1.19
C LEU A 85 -0.46 -10.00 -1.79
N GLN A 86 0.26 -11.04 -2.18
CA GLN A 86 1.55 -10.88 -2.84
C GLN A 86 1.41 -10.18 -4.20
N ALA A 87 0.40 -10.53 -4.98
CA ALA A 87 0.13 -9.90 -6.27
C ALA A 87 -0.28 -8.42 -6.13
N ALA A 88 -0.93 -8.06 -5.03
CA ALA A 88 -1.34 -6.69 -4.72
C ALA A 88 -0.19 -5.79 -4.20
N GLU A 89 0.98 -6.34 -3.90
CA GLU A 89 2.11 -5.53 -3.43
C GLU A 89 2.60 -4.55 -4.51
N PRO A 90 2.94 -3.29 -4.12
CA PRO A 90 3.43 -2.29 -5.06
C PRO A 90 4.69 -2.75 -5.81
N ALA A 91 4.74 -2.44 -7.10
CA ALA A 91 5.87 -2.71 -7.99
C ALA A 91 6.26 -4.20 -8.10
N MET A 92 5.31 -5.12 -8.00
CA MET A 92 5.56 -6.54 -8.30
C MET A 92 5.60 -6.80 -9.82
N ALA A 93 4.84 -6.06 -10.61
CA ALA A 93 4.90 -6.08 -12.08
C ALA A 93 5.70 -4.90 -12.62
N ALA A 94 6.17 -5.00 -13.87
CA ALA A 94 6.81 -3.90 -14.57
C ALA A 94 5.83 -2.73 -14.75
N GLY A 95 6.31 -1.51 -14.51
CA GLY A 95 5.56 -0.28 -14.73
C GLY A 95 5.49 0.11 -16.20
N ALA A 96 4.51 0.95 -16.55
CA ALA A 96 4.34 1.46 -17.92
C ALA A 96 5.21 2.70 -18.23
N GLY A 97 5.96 3.21 -17.25
CA GLY A 97 6.75 4.43 -17.41
C GLY A 97 7.62 4.77 -16.20
N PRO A 98 8.28 5.93 -16.24
CA PRO A 98 9.14 6.36 -15.15
C PRO A 98 8.33 6.65 -13.89
N LEU A 99 8.96 6.42 -12.73
CA LEU A 99 8.33 6.55 -11.42
C LEU A 99 8.94 7.69 -10.61
N LEU A 100 8.09 8.55 -10.08
CA LEU A 100 8.44 9.51 -9.02
C LEU A 100 7.82 9.05 -7.71
N LEU A 101 8.66 8.84 -6.71
CA LEU A 101 8.27 8.53 -5.33
C LEU A 101 8.63 9.71 -4.43
N ILE A 102 7.66 10.27 -3.74
CA ILE A 102 7.91 11.30 -2.73
C ILE A 102 7.37 10.80 -1.40
N HIS A 103 8.21 10.88 -0.36
CA HIS A 103 7.86 10.36 0.95
C HIS A 103 8.36 11.31 2.04
N SER A 104 7.62 11.40 3.14
CA SER A 104 8.06 12.09 4.34
C SER A 104 8.68 11.11 5.33
N ILE A 105 9.82 11.47 5.93
CA ILE A 105 10.47 10.61 6.92
C ILE A 105 9.63 10.43 8.19
N ASP A 106 8.78 11.41 8.50
CA ASP A 106 7.87 11.42 9.65
C ASP A 106 6.47 10.87 9.34
N ASP A 107 6.29 10.21 8.18
CA ASP A 107 5.05 9.52 7.84
C ASP A 107 4.81 8.35 8.81
N ARG A 108 3.73 8.48 9.59
CA ARG A 108 3.32 7.47 10.58
C ARG A 108 2.26 6.50 10.07
N THR A 109 1.71 6.76 8.89
CA THR A 109 0.72 5.90 8.24
C THR A 109 1.41 4.87 7.36
N VAL A 110 2.31 5.33 6.50
CA VAL A 110 3.16 4.47 5.67
C VAL A 110 4.62 4.81 5.96
N PRO A 111 5.38 3.93 6.63
CA PRO A 111 6.78 4.20 6.94
C PRO A 111 7.63 4.46 5.70
N ALA A 112 8.53 5.45 5.75
CA ALA A 112 9.31 5.90 4.59
C ALA A 112 10.19 4.81 3.94
N PHE A 113 10.57 3.76 4.69
CA PHE A 113 11.31 2.64 4.11
C PHE A 113 10.51 1.85 3.06
N MET A 114 9.18 1.94 3.08
CA MET A 114 8.32 1.26 2.11
C MET A 114 8.54 1.78 0.69
N SER A 115 8.72 3.09 0.52
CA SER A 115 9.06 3.66 -0.78
C SER A 115 10.47 3.26 -1.24
N ALA A 116 11.40 2.99 -0.32
CA ALA A 116 12.71 2.44 -0.67
C ALA A 116 12.63 1.02 -1.24
N VAL A 117 11.70 0.20 -0.74
CA VAL A 117 11.46 -1.14 -1.31
C VAL A 117 10.88 -1.05 -2.71
N VAL A 118 9.94 -0.13 -2.96
CA VAL A 118 9.40 0.12 -4.29
C VAL A 118 10.52 0.58 -5.24
N GLU A 119 11.34 1.56 -4.84
CA GLU A 119 12.52 2.02 -5.59
C GLU A 119 13.46 0.85 -5.93
N MET A 120 13.81 0.02 -4.95
CA MET A 120 14.67 -1.13 -5.18
C MET A 120 14.09 -2.10 -6.21
N ARG A 121 12.79 -2.38 -6.15
CA ARG A 121 12.10 -3.28 -7.09
C ARG A 121 12.08 -2.72 -8.52
N THR A 122 11.78 -1.44 -8.68
CA THR A 122 11.73 -0.78 -9.99
C THR A 122 13.12 -0.60 -10.57
N CYS A 123 14.09 -0.16 -9.76
CA CYS A 123 15.50 -0.05 -10.19
C CYS A 123 16.10 -1.39 -10.62
N SER A 124 15.78 -2.50 -9.92
CA SER A 124 16.28 -3.83 -10.31
C SER A 124 15.78 -4.30 -11.67
N ARG A 125 14.70 -3.71 -12.17
CA ARG A 125 14.16 -3.97 -13.52
C ARG A 125 14.62 -2.94 -14.56
N GLY A 126 15.48 -1.98 -14.17
CA GLY A 126 15.93 -0.91 -15.06
C GLY A 126 14.87 0.17 -15.32
N GLU A 127 13.82 0.25 -14.52
CA GLU A 127 12.79 1.28 -14.66
C GLU A 127 13.31 2.61 -14.11
N PRO A 128 13.25 3.74 -14.87
CA PRO A 128 13.68 5.02 -14.38
C PRO A 128 12.87 5.44 -13.15
N THR A 129 13.50 5.42 -11.99
CA THR A 129 12.84 5.73 -10.71
C THR A 129 13.64 6.81 -9.99
N VAL A 130 12.94 7.81 -9.50
CA VAL A 130 13.49 8.79 -8.57
C VAL A 130 12.69 8.77 -7.28
N ARG A 131 13.38 8.72 -6.15
CA ARG A 131 12.77 8.81 -4.83
C ARG A 131 13.32 10.01 -4.06
N TRP A 132 12.41 10.89 -3.63
CA TRP A 132 12.72 12.01 -2.76
C TRP A 132 12.13 11.76 -1.37
N VAL A 133 12.95 11.95 -0.36
CA VAL A 133 12.55 11.83 1.04
C VAL A 133 12.68 13.19 1.70
N LEU A 134 11.56 13.75 2.15
CA LEU A 134 11.51 15.01 2.87
C LEU A 134 11.62 14.76 4.38
N GLY A 135 12.20 15.70 5.10
CA GLY A 135 12.40 15.61 6.56
C GLY A 135 11.12 15.75 7.36
N SER A 136 10.05 16.28 6.76
CA SER A 136 8.74 16.50 7.43
C SER A 136 7.62 16.62 6.41
N GLY A 137 6.38 16.55 6.89
CA GLY A 137 5.15 16.67 6.07
C GLY A 137 4.11 15.62 6.43
N GLY A 138 4.53 14.54 7.04
CA GLY A 138 3.66 13.42 7.38
C GLY A 138 3.00 12.81 6.13
N HIS A 139 1.99 11.98 6.35
CA HIS A 139 1.32 11.25 5.27
C HIS A 139 0.60 12.15 4.27
N ASN A 140 -0.20 13.09 4.75
CA ASN A 140 -1.06 13.92 3.88
C ASN A 140 -0.46 15.30 3.59
N GLY A 141 0.31 15.87 4.52
CA GLY A 141 0.86 17.23 4.36
C GLY A 141 1.94 17.30 3.30
N ILE A 142 2.61 16.19 3.00
CA ILE A 142 3.62 16.12 1.94
C ILE A 142 3.05 16.49 0.58
N ILE A 143 1.79 16.17 0.29
CA ILE A 143 1.12 16.47 -0.98
C ILE A 143 1.15 17.98 -1.27
N GLY A 144 0.78 18.79 -0.28
CA GLY A 144 0.81 20.25 -0.43
C GLY A 144 2.22 20.82 -0.55
N LEU A 145 3.20 20.21 0.14
CA LEU A 145 4.59 20.65 0.11
C LEU A 145 5.29 20.39 -1.23
N THR A 146 4.86 19.37 -1.96
CA THR A 146 5.53 18.91 -3.19
C THR A 146 4.72 19.15 -4.46
N PHE A 147 3.54 19.75 -4.34
CA PHE A 147 2.60 19.90 -5.46
C PHE A 147 3.23 20.51 -6.72
N ASP A 148 4.02 21.58 -6.60
CA ASP A 148 4.66 22.22 -7.74
C ASP A 148 5.76 21.34 -8.34
N LEU A 149 6.50 20.60 -7.53
CA LEU A 149 7.51 19.64 -7.96
C LEU A 149 6.87 18.47 -8.74
N ASP A 150 5.80 17.90 -8.20
CA ASP A 150 5.05 16.82 -8.84
C ASP A 150 4.47 17.25 -10.18
N ARG A 151 3.87 18.44 -10.18
CA ARG A 151 3.30 19.04 -11.38
C ARG A 151 4.38 19.27 -12.44
N GLN A 152 5.52 19.86 -12.08
CA GLN A 152 6.62 20.11 -13.03
C GLN A 152 7.19 18.80 -13.54
N TRP A 153 7.46 17.83 -12.66
CA TRP A 153 7.93 16.51 -13.08
C TRP A 153 7.00 15.87 -14.11
N THR A 154 5.69 15.95 -13.88
CA THR A 154 4.68 15.41 -14.78
C THR A 154 4.68 16.13 -16.14
N LEU A 155 4.72 17.47 -16.14
CA LEU A 155 4.76 18.27 -17.36
C LEU A 155 6.01 17.97 -18.20
N ASP A 156 7.15 17.78 -17.56
CA ASP A 156 8.40 17.40 -18.24
C ASP A 156 8.26 16.05 -18.96
N ARG A 157 7.55 15.09 -18.38
CA ARG A 157 7.28 13.78 -19.06
C ARG A 157 6.42 13.98 -20.30
N PHE A 158 5.35 14.79 -20.21
CA PHE A 158 4.55 15.13 -21.39
C PHE A 158 5.30 15.92 -22.45
N ALA A 159 6.30 16.71 -22.06
CA ALA A 159 7.18 17.43 -22.97
C ALA A 159 8.29 16.55 -23.57
N GLY A 160 8.36 15.27 -23.23
CA GLY A 160 9.40 14.36 -23.72
C GLY A 160 10.77 14.54 -23.07
N VAL A 161 10.87 15.30 -21.98
CA VAL A 161 12.11 15.43 -21.22
C VAL A 161 12.43 14.07 -20.57
N PRO A 162 13.64 13.53 -20.69
CA PRO A 162 14.01 12.27 -20.06
C PRO A 162 13.78 12.27 -18.56
N ALA A 163 13.25 11.16 -18.03
CA ALA A 163 13.03 11.04 -16.61
C ALA A 163 14.37 10.98 -15.84
N PRO A 164 14.53 11.78 -14.78
CA PRO A 164 15.65 11.56 -13.88
C PRO A 164 15.50 10.20 -13.18
N SER A 165 16.63 9.64 -12.75
CA SER A 165 16.66 8.41 -11.98
C SER A 165 17.78 8.48 -10.96
N ASN A 166 17.51 8.03 -9.74
CA ASN A 166 18.54 7.79 -8.74
C ASN A 166 18.79 6.29 -8.49
N CYS A 167 18.30 5.43 -9.39
CA CYS A 167 18.78 4.07 -9.47
C CYS A 167 20.29 4.07 -9.71
N ALA A 168 21.05 3.25 -8.97
CA ALA A 168 22.46 3.06 -9.22
C ALA A 168 22.63 2.63 -10.69
N SER A 169 23.45 3.38 -11.45
CA SER A 169 23.84 2.97 -12.80
C SER A 169 24.50 1.60 -12.66
N GLY A 170 23.92 0.57 -13.25
CA GLY A 170 24.51 -0.76 -13.24
C GLY A 170 25.93 -0.69 -13.76
N GLY A 171 26.92 -0.99 -12.90
CA GLY A 171 28.30 -1.13 -13.27
C GLY A 171 28.50 -2.38 -14.12
#